data_a4497730a5cd4449dd2854cdeef43e08
#
_entry.id   a4497730a5cd4449dd2854cdeef43e08
#
_cell.length_a   1.000
_cell.length_b   1.000
_cell.length_c   1.000
_cell.angle_alpha   90.00
_cell.angle_beta   90.00
_cell.angle_gamma   90.00
#
_symmetry.space_group_name_H-M   'P 1'
#
loop_
_entity.id
_entity.type
_entity.pdbx_description
1 polymer ?
#
loop_
_entity_poly.entity_id
_entity_poly.type
_entity_poly.pdbx_seq_one_letter_code
_entity_poly.pdbx_strand_id
1 'polypeptide(L)'
;MSTPSARTLPLSVPRASALYIGALFGPGLLLLPGLAAQQAGPASIIAWVALLGLSAIFAAVFAALGQAVPGAAGAAGYAGAGLGRRAATMTRWWFLAGVIAGAPIVCLIGASYVTALTGGGPLARGAVAAGLLLAVLGLALGGVRASTMAQLLLVALLIVVVVTAVAGSSPAVRPANWTPFAPHGWLSIGRAAATLMLSFVGWEAVAPLTGRLRAGQLSRVIGIAFTVTAVLYLGLAVATVSCLGRGANLTVPLADLLQLAIGPAGRAVAAAAALVLTAGSVNAYISGASEMLRELTAVPSQKGPNGPGHAPRLSAHVLLGVIALVGLVLLGLSALRLADIVALVSVPTAMFLCVYLSCTAAATRILTGPARVAAAVAVLAVLAVLAFCGWQALLAVAVVAAVASYRSAAAGRAMRTVSSSFRPVQPDPIIHGG
;
A
#
# COMPACT_ATOMS: atom_id res chain seq x y z
N MET A 1 8.47 41.76 2.09
CA MET A 1 9.22 40.97 1.09
C MET A 1 8.95 39.52 1.34
N SER A 2 8.06 38.91 0.56
CA SER A 2 7.71 37.50 0.62
C SER A 2 8.86 36.69 0.01
N THR A 3 9.50 35.84 0.82
CA THR A 3 10.49 34.84 0.35
C THR A 3 9.86 33.98 -0.76
N PRO A 4 10.49 33.84 -1.93
CA PRO A 4 9.97 32.99 -2.98
C PRO A 4 9.99 31.55 -2.48
N SER A 5 8.81 30.92 -2.40
CA SER A 5 8.70 29.48 -2.18
C SER A 5 9.53 28.78 -3.24
N ALA A 6 10.42 27.88 -2.82
CA ALA A 6 11.25 27.09 -3.73
C ALA A 6 10.35 26.43 -4.78
N ARG A 7 10.34 26.96 -6.01
CA ARG A 7 9.61 26.37 -7.14
C ARG A 7 10.22 25.00 -7.40
N THR A 8 9.54 23.96 -6.93
CA THR A 8 9.91 22.59 -7.30
C THR A 8 9.75 22.45 -8.82
N LEU A 9 10.83 22.07 -9.50
CA LEU A 9 10.83 21.90 -10.95
C LEU A 9 9.72 20.93 -11.38
N PRO A 10 8.99 21.27 -12.46
CA PRO A 10 7.94 20.40 -12.97
C PRO A 10 8.52 19.05 -13.39
N LEU A 11 7.82 17.97 -13.05
CA LEU A 11 8.20 16.61 -13.45
C LEU A 11 7.92 16.40 -14.94
N SER A 12 8.84 15.74 -15.65
CA SER A 12 8.59 15.25 -17.00
C SER A 12 7.61 14.06 -16.97
N VAL A 13 6.83 13.88 -18.05
CA VAL A 13 5.86 12.78 -18.16
C VAL A 13 6.50 11.40 -17.91
N PRO A 14 7.64 11.03 -18.54
CA PRO A 14 8.26 9.72 -18.28
C PRO A 14 8.65 9.53 -16.81
N ARG A 15 9.23 10.54 -16.18
CA ARG A 15 9.65 10.47 -14.78
C ARG A 15 8.45 10.36 -13.83
N ALA A 16 7.41 11.11 -14.09
CA ALA A 16 6.17 11.01 -13.33
C ALA A 16 5.52 9.63 -13.50
N SER A 17 5.37 9.14 -14.75
CA SER A 17 4.81 7.80 -15.02
C SER A 17 5.58 6.70 -14.31
N ALA A 18 6.92 6.76 -14.33
CA ALA A 18 7.74 5.77 -13.63
C ALA A 18 7.57 5.82 -12.11
N LEU A 19 7.40 7.01 -11.51
CA LEU A 19 7.09 7.13 -10.08
C LEU A 19 5.71 6.55 -9.74
N TYR A 20 4.71 6.75 -10.61
CA TYR A 20 3.38 6.15 -10.46
C TYR A 20 3.42 4.63 -10.59
N ILE A 21 4.14 4.11 -11.60
CA ILE A 21 4.38 2.68 -11.76
C ILE A 21 5.03 2.11 -10.49
N GLY A 22 6.07 2.79 -9.97
CA GLY A 22 6.76 2.37 -8.74
C GLY A 22 5.90 2.37 -7.49
N ALA A 23 4.91 3.27 -7.40
CA ALA A 23 3.95 3.29 -6.30
C ALA A 23 2.95 2.12 -6.39
N LEU A 24 2.58 1.70 -7.60
CA LEU A 24 1.67 0.57 -7.84
C LEU A 24 2.39 -0.77 -7.76
N PHE A 25 3.66 -0.82 -8.17
CA PHE A 25 4.46 -2.03 -8.12
C PHE A 25 4.97 -2.30 -6.70
N GLY A 26 4.09 -2.89 -5.90
CA GLY A 26 4.47 -3.46 -4.63
C GLY A 26 5.06 -4.88 -4.77
N PRO A 27 5.69 -5.42 -3.71
CA PRO A 27 6.18 -6.80 -3.65
C PRO A 27 5.06 -7.84 -3.75
N GLY A 28 3.80 -7.43 -3.68
CA GLY A 28 2.63 -8.25 -3.95
C GLY A 28 2.71 -8.95 -5.30
N LEU A 29 3.28 -8.30 -6.33
CA LEU A 29 3.47 -8.91 -7.65
C LEU A 29 4.33 -10.19 -7.61
N LEU A 30 5.23 -10.31 -6.66
CA LEU A 30 6.09 -11.47 -6.52
C LEU A 30 5.35 -12.73 -6.06
N LEU A 31 4.34 -12.60 -5.19
CA LEU A 31 3.65 -13.71 -4.53
C LEU A 31 2.20 -13.87 -5.00
N LEU A 32 1.47 -12.75 -5.14
CA LEU A 32 0.02 -12.77 -5.26
C LEU A 32 -0.51 -13.46 -6.53
N PRO A 33 0.18 -13.44 -7.70
CA PRO A 33 -0.25 -14.24 -8.85
C PRO A 33 -0.33 -15.73 -8.54
N GLY A 34 0.66 -16.25 -7.80
CA GLY A 34 0.69 -17.64 -7.36
C GLY A 34 -0.44 -17.96 -6.36
N LEU A 35 -0.62 -17.13 -5.34
CA LEU A 35 -1.69 -17.34 -4.37
C LEU A 35 -3.09 -17.28 -5.00
N ALA A 36 -3.32 -16.37 -5.93
CA ALA A 36 -4.59 -16.27 -6.63
C ALA A 36 -4.83 -17.51 -7.52
N ALA A 37 -3.80 -17.98 -8.21
CA ALA A 37 -3.87 -19.20 -9.00
C ALA A 37 -4.11 -20.46 -8.11
N GLN A 38 -3.54 -20.51 -6.91
CA GLN A 38 -3.85 -21.58 -5.93
C GLN A 38 -5.30 -21.52 -5.45
N GLN A 39 -5.83 -20.31 -5.20
CA GLN A 39 -7.19 -20.13 -4.65
C GLN A 39 -8.29 -20.38 -5.68
N ALA A 40 -8.12 -19.91 -6.92
CA ALA A 40 -9.17 -19.92 -7.94
C ALA A 40 -8.79 -20.66 -9.22
N GLY A 41 -7.56 -21.18 -9.33
CA GLY A 41 -7.08 -21.77 -10.57
C GLY A 41 -7.05 -20.77 -11.74
N PRO A 42 -7.34 -21.20 -12.97
CA PRO A 42 -7.44 -20.32 -14.12
C PRO A 42 -8.47 -19.19 -13.95
N ALA A 43 -9.53 -19.41 -13.20
CA ALA A 43 -10.56 -18.39 -12.92
C ALA A 43 -10.01 -17.18 -12.14
N SER A 44 -8.80 -17.26 -11.57
CA SER A 44 -8.09 -16.12 -10.97
C SER A 44 -7.90 -14.97 -11.96
N ILE A 45 -7.83 -15.24 -13.28
CA ILE A 45 -7.73 -14.21 -14.32
C ILE A 45 -8.94 -13.28 -14.30
N ILE A 46 -10.14 -13.77 -13.97
CA ILE A 46 -11.33 -12.91 -13.81
C ILE A 46 -11.11 -11.93 -12.65
N ALA A 47 -10.54 -12.38 -11.53
CA ALA A 47 -10.21 -11.48 -10.41
C ALA A 47 -9.19 -10.42 -10.83
N TRP A 48 -8.16 -10.76 -11.61
CA TRP A 48 -7.19 -9.81 -12.14
C TRP A 48 -7.85 -8.76 -13.04
N VAL A 49 -8.69 -9.18 -14.01
CA VAL A 49 -9.38 -8.26 -14.92
C VAL A 49 -10.34 -7.35 -14.15
N ALA A 50 -11.11 -7.89 -13.19
CA ALA A 50 -12.03 -7.11 -12.37
C ALA A 50 -11.29 -6.06 -11.52
N LEU A 51 -10.16 -6.45 -10.91
CA LEU A 51 -9.35 -5.52 -10.10
C LEU A 51 -8.60 -4.51 -10.96
N LEU A 52 -8.19 -4.84 -12.18
CA LEU A 52 -7.65 -3.86 -13.13
C LEU A 52 -8.73 -2.84 -13.51
N GLY A 53 -9.96 -3.27 -13.76
CA GLY A 53 -11.10 -2.37 -13.97
C GLY A 53 -11.33 -1.45 -12.76
N LEU A 54 -11.31 -2.00 -11.55
CA LEU A 54 -11.42 -1.23 -10.31
C LEU A 54 -10.23 -0.27 -10.13
N SER A 55 -9.02 -0.68 -10.48
CA SER A 55 -7.81 0.14 -10.44
C SER A 55 -7.91 1.34 -11.40
N ALA A 56 -8.49 1.15 -12.59
CA ALA A 56 -8.78 2.26 -13.51
C ALA A 56 -9.77 3.27 -12.89
N ILE A 57 -10.79 2.77 -12.19
CA ILE A 57 -11.75 3.62 -11.48
C ILE A 57 -11.03 4.39 -10.34
N PHE A 58 -10.19 3.74 -9.55
CA PHE A 58 -9.38 4.41 -8.52
C PHE A 58 -8.49 5.49 -9.14
N ALA A 59 -7.79 5.19 -10.23
CA ALA A 59 -6.96 6.15 -10.93
C ALA A 59 -7.73 7.41 -11.32
N ALA A 60 -8.92 7.26 -11.89
CA ALA A 60 -9.80 8.36 -12.27
C ALA A 60 -10.30 9.15 -11.05
N VAL A 61 -10.74 8.46 -9.99
CA VAL A 61 -11.24 9.08 -8.76
C VAL A 61 -10.14 9.85 -8.02
N PHE A 62 -8.96 9.27 -7.86
CA PHE A 62 -7.83 9.95 -7.19
C PHE A 62 -7.29 11.13 -8.04
N ALA A 63 -7.30 11.00 -9.37
CA ALA A 63 -6.97 12.13 -10.25
C ALA A 63 -7.97 13.30 -10.08
N ALA A 64 -9.27 13.00 -10.05
CA ALA A 64 -10.31 14.00 -9.86
C ALA A 64 -10.23 14.63 -8.45
N LEU A 65 -9.99 13.83 -7.40
CA LEU A 65 -9.77 14.35 -6.03
C LEU A 65 -8.54 15.27 -5.96
N GLY A 66 -7.44 14.91 -6.63
CA GLY A 66 -6.23 15.73 -6.66
C GLY A 66 -6.44 17.09 -7.31
N GLN A 67 -7.37 17.18 -8.27
CA GLN A 67 -7.77 18.44 -8.92
C GLN A 67 -8.79 19.22 -8.06
N ALA A 68 -9.74 18.54 -7.45
CA ALA A 68 -10.82 19.17 -6.68
C ALA A 68 -10.34 19.70 -5.31
N VAL A 69 -9.32 19.06 -4.71
CA VAL A 69 -8.78 19.44 -3.39
C VAL A 69 -7.27 19.64 -3.49
N PRO A 70 -6.79 20.69 -4.18
CA PRO A 70 -5.37 20.98 -4.29
C PRO A 70 -4.77 21.27 -2.92
N GLY A 71 -3.66 20.60 -2.61
CA GLY A 71 -3.00 20.75 -1.30
C GLY A 71 -3.46 19.77 -0.22
N ALA A 72 -4.41 18.88 -0.50
CA ALA A 72 -4.71 17.76 0.40
C ALA A 72 -3.49 16.86 0.56
N ALA A 73 -3.08 16.61 1.80
CA ALA A 73 -1.95 15.75 2.13
C ALA A 73 -2.38 14.26 2.04
N GLY A 74 -2.38 13.70 0.83
CA GLY A 74 -2.64 12.27 0.60
C GLY A 74 -4.05 11.80 0.98
N ALA A 75 -4.20 10.50 1.22
CA ALA A 75 -5.49 9.85 1.49
C ALA A 75 -6.26 10.46 2.68
N ALA A 76 -5.55 10.77 3.76
CA ALA A 76 -6.16 11.37 4.95
C ALA A 76 -6.68 12.79 4.69
N GLY A 77 -6.01 13.56 3.83
CA GLY A 77 -6.48 14.88 3.40
C GLY A 77 -7.78 14.80 2.62
N TYR A 78 -7.89 13.85 1.67
CA TYR A 78 -9.12 13.63 0.91
C TYR A 78 -10.28 13.18 1.81
N ALA A 79 -10.03 12.22 2.70
CA ALA A 79 -11.03 11.78 3.67
C ALA A 79 -11.50 12.94 4.56
N GLY A 80 -10.58 13.80 4.98
CA GLY A 80 -10.88 14.98 5.79
C GLY A 80 -11.73 16.02 5.08
N ALA A 81 -11.43 16.29 3.81
CA ALA A 81 -12.15 17.25 3.00
C ALA A 81 -13.62 16.84 2.75
N GLY A 82 -13.88 15.55 2.50
CA GLY A 82 -15.25 15.09 2.21
C GLY A 82 -16.04 14.61 3.42
N LEU A 83 -15.38 14.00 4.42
CA LEU A 83 -16.03 13.32 5.55
C LEU A 83 -15.68 13.94 6.91
N GLY A 84 -14.82 14.94 6.94
CA GLY A 84 -14.45 15.67 8.13
C GLY A 84 -13.29 15.08 8.94
N ARG A 85 -12.90 15.78 10.00
CA ARG A 85 -11.68 15.55 10.80
C ARG A 85 -11.59 14.14 11.39
N ARG A 86 -12.72 13.54 11.80
CA ARG A 86 -12.73 12.16 12.34
C ARG A 86 -12.32 11.15 11.28
N ALA A 87 -12.86 11.28 10.07
CA ALA A 87 -12.50 10.40 8.95
C ALA A 87 -11.03 10.53 8.58
N ALA A 88 -10.47 11.75 8.54
CA ALA A 88 -9.03 11.95 8.33
C ALA A 88 -8.18 11.20 9.37
N THR A 89 -8.55 11.30 10.65
CA THR A 89 -7.84 10.62 11.74
C THR A 89 -7.94 9.09 11.59
N MET A 90 -9.14 8.57 11.28
CA MET A 90 -9.35 7.14 11.03
C MET A 90 -8.51 6.64 9.86
N THR A 91 -8.48 7.38 8.75
CA THR A 91 -7.70 7.03 7.56
C THR A 91 -6.20 6.94 7.89
N ARG A 92 -5.67 7.83 8.73
CA ARG A 92 -4.29 7.73 9.21
C ARG A 92 -4.03 6.46 10.03
N TRP A 93 -4.95 6.10 10.92
CA TRP A 93 -4.84 4.87 11.71
C TRP A 93 -4.91 3.62 10.83
N TRP A 94 -5.82 3.58 9.84
CA TRP A 94 -5.88 2.49 8.87
C TRP A 94 -4.57 2.34 8.12
N PHE A 95 -4.00 3.45 7.65
CA PHE A 95 -2.73 3.43 6.92
C PHE A 95 -1.58 2.94 7.81
N LEU A 96 -1.45 3.46 9.02
CA LEU A 96 -0.43 3.03 9.98
C LEU A 96 -0.54 1.54 10.31
N ALA A 97 -1.75 1.06 10.61
CA ALA A 97 -1.99 -0.35 10.90
C ALA A 97 -1.67 -1.24 9.68
N GLY A 98 -2.03 -0.79 8.48
CA GLY A 98 -1.69 -1.46 7.22
C GLY A 98 -0.19 -1.60 7.02
N VAL A 99 0.59 -0.55 7.31
CA VAL A 99 2.06 -0.60 7.22
C VAL A 99 2.66 -1.48 8.33
N ILE A 100 2.20 -1.37 9.57
CA ILE A 100 2.69 -2.17 10.70
C ILE A 100 2.50 -3.67 10.44
N ALA A 101 1.32 -4.06 9.94
CA ALA A 101 1.03 -5.46 9.60
C ALA A 101 1.67 -5.87 8.25
N GLY A 102 1.75 -4.98 7.28
CA GLY A 102 2.21 -5.27 5.92
C GLY A 102 3.72 -5.40 5.78
N ALA A 103 4.51 -4.57 6.47
CA ALA A 103 5.95 -4.58 6.35
C ALA A 103 6.59 -5.98 6.60
N PRO A 104 6.25 -6.71 7.68
CA PRO A 104 6.79 -8.05 7.92
C PRO A 104 6.35 -9.07 6.85
N ILE A 105 5.12 -8.94 6.34
CA ILE A 105 4.58 -9.83 5.30
C ILE A 105 5.32 -9.63 3.98
N VAL A 106 5.62 -8.39 3.64
CA VAL A 106 6.45 -8.05 2.49
C VAL A 106 7.86 -8.64 2.64
N CYS A 107 8.46 -8.59 3.85
CA CYS A 107 9.73 -9.26 4.14
C CYS A 107 9.62 -10.79 4.01
N LEU A 108 8.49 -11.39 4.41
CA LEU A 108 8.24 -12.82 4.25
C LEU A 108 8.17 -13.22 2.77
N ILE A 109 7.62 -12.37 1.90
CA ILE A 109 7.62 -12.57 0.44
C ILE A 109 9.06 -12.63 -0.07
N GLY A 110 9.90 -11.63 0.22
CA GLY A 110 11.30 -11.62 -0.18
C GLY A 110 12.08 -12.83 0.33
N ALA A 111 11.86 -13.21 1.60
CA ALA A 111 12.47 -14.37 2.22
C ALA A 111 12.06 -15.69 1.55
N SER A 112 10.83 -15.80 1.03
CA SER A 112 10.37 -16.98 0.30
C SER A 112 11.21 -17.23 -0.96
N TYR A 113 11.64 -16.18 -1.65
CA TYR A 113 12.51 -16.29 -2.83
C TYR A 113 13.93 -16.74 -2.46
N VAL A 114 14.47 -16.23 -1.33
CA VAL A 114 15.77 -16.67 -0.82
C VAL A 114 15.72 -18.15 -0.43
N THR A 115 14.71 -18.56 0.33
CA THR A 115 14.59 -19.96 0.78
C THR A 115 14.24 -20.91 -0.34
N ALA A 116 13.58 -20.48 -1.40
CA ALA A 116 13.38 -21.26 -2.61
C ALA A 116 14.71 -21.55 -3.36
N LEU A 117 15.68 -20.63 -3.24
CA LEU A 117 17.01 -20.82 -3.81
C LEU A 117 17.90 -21.69 -2.90
N THR A 118 17.88 -21.47 -1.58
CA THR A 118 18.78 -22.12 -0.61
C THR A 118 18.25 -23.44 -0.04
N GLY A 119 16.97 -23.78 -0.27
CA GLY A 119 16.35 -25.02 0.23
C GLY A 119 15.88 -24.94 1.70
N GLY A 120 15.66 -23.72 2.26
CA GLY A 120 15.27 -23.56 3.66
C GLY A 120 13.80 -23.86 3.94
N GLY A 121 13.50 -24.39 5.14
CA GLY A 121 12.13 -24.61 5.65
C GLY A 121 11.47 -23.34 6.22
N PRO A 122 10.26 -23.46 6.83
CA PRO A 122 9.52 -22.32 7.38
C PRO A 122 10.28 -21.50 8.43
N LEU A 123 11.09 -22.15 9.27
CA LEU A 123 11.93 -21.46 10.25
C LEU A 123 13.03 -20.62 9.58
N ALA A 124 13.72 -21.17 8.58
CA ALA A 124 14.73 -20.45 7.81
C ALA A 124 14.09 -19.24 7.09
N ARG A 125 12.91 -19.42 6.49
CA ARG A 125 12.14 -18.34 5.86
C ARG A 125 11.78 -17.25 6.87
N GLY A 126 11.30 -17.61 8.07
CA GLY A 126 11.02 -16.67 9.13
C GLY A 126 12.26 -15.90 9.60
N ALA A 127 13.40 -16.58 9.76
CA ALA A 127 14.66 -15.96 10.13
C ALA A 127 15.18 -14.98 9.08
N VAL A 128 15.15 -15.35 7.80
CA VAL A 128 15.53 -14.45 6.69
C VAL A 128 14.60 -13.24 6.64
N ALA A 129 13.28 -13.43 6.81
CA ALA A 129 12.31 -12.35 6.83
C ALA A 129 12.54 -11.38 8.01
N ALA A 130 12.83 -11.91 9.20
CA ALA A 130 13.15 -11.12 10.39
C ALA A 130 14.45 -10.32 10.20
N GLY A 131 15.50 -10.96 9.66
CA GLY A 131 16.76 -10.30 9.34
C GLY A 131 16.56 -9.15 8.33
N LEU A 132 15.77 -9.37 7.28
CA LEU A 132 15.45 -8.37 6.27
C LEU A 132 14.63 -7.20 6.88
N LEU A 133 13.64 -7.50 7.71
CA LEU A 133 12.86 -6.49 8.42
C LEU A 133 13.76 -5.63 9.31
N LEU A 134 14.58 -6.25 10.15
CA LEU A 134 15.48 -5.52 11.04
C LEU A 134 16.52 -4.69 10.26
N ALA A 135 17.04 -5.21 9.15
CA ALA A 135 17.96 -4.46 8.28
C ALA A 135 17.29 -3.19 7.72
N VAL A 136 16.06 -3.30 7.20
CA VAL A 136 15.33 -2.15 6.67
C VAL A 136 14.96 -1.16 7.78
N LEU A 137 14.57 -1.63 8.97
CA LEU A 137 14.33 -0.76 10.13
C LEU A 137 15.61 -0.04 10.56
N GLY A 138 16.76 -0.71 10.53
CA GLY A 138 18.08 -0.11 10.79
C GLY A 138 18.42 0.99 9.78
N LEU A 139 18.17 0.77 8.48
CA LEU A 139 18.34 1.80 7.46
C LEU A 139 17.41 3.01 7.69
N ALA A 140 16.17 2.76 8.09
CA ALA A 140 15.22 3.83 8.41
C ALA A 140 15.64 4.63 9.66
N LEU A 141 16.22 3.97 10.69
CA LEU A 141 16.80 4.63 11.86
C LEU A 141 18.00 5.52 11.46
N GLY A 142 18.83 5.05 10.52
CA GLY A 142 19.94 5.83 9.94
C GLY A 142 19.49 6.98 9.05
N GLY A 143 18.18 7.18 8.87
CA GLY A 143 17.63 8.24 8.02
C GLY A 143 17.80 7.99 6.51
N VAL A 144 18.12 6.77 6.11
CA VAL A 144 18.26 6.40 4.70
C VAL A 144 16.90 6.37 4.05
N ARG A 145 16.68 7.28 3.10
CA ARG A 145 15.46 7.33 2.28
C ARG A 145 15.80 6.90 0.86
N ALA A 146 14.93 6.10 0.26
CA ALA A 146 15.09 5.76 -1.15
C ALA A 146 15.03 7.03 -2.00
N SER A 147 16.10 7.29 -2.76
CA SER A 147 16.13 8.41 -3.70
C SER A 147 15.16 8.13 -4.86
N THR A 148 14.70 9.20 -5.52
CA THR A 148 13.88 9.06 -6.74
C THR A 148 14.58 8.21 -7.80
N MET A 149 15.91 8.31 -7.91
CA MET A 149 16.70 7.51 -8.84
C MET A 149 16.67 6.03 -8.46
N ALA A 150 16.82 5.70 -7.17
CA ALA A 150 16.72 4.33 -6.69
C ALA A 150 15.33 3.73 -7.01
N GLN A 151 14.25 4.49 -6.81
CA GLN A 151 12.90 4.04 -7.19
C GLN A 151 12.77 3.78 -8.69
N LEU A 152 13.31 4.66 -9.54
CA LEU A 152 13.29 4.46 -11.00
C LEU A 152 14.07 3.21 -11.42
N LEU A 153 15.23 2.96 -10.83
CA LEU A 153 16.02 1.75 -11.08
C LEU A 153 15.28 0.50 -10.62
N LEU A 154 14.61 0.53 -9.47
CA LEU A 154 13.77 -0.59 -8.99
C LEU A 154 12.63 -0.90 -9.94
N VAL A 155 11.94 0.12 -10.45
CA VAL A 155 10.86 -0.04 -11.44
C VAL A 155 11.40 -0.63 -12.73
N ALA A 156 12.52 -0.11 -13.25
CA ALA A 156 13.16 -0.63 -14.45
C ALA A 156 13.59 -2.10 -14.29
N LEU A 157 14.23 -2.43 -13.15
CA LEU A 157 14.60 -3.80 -12.81
C LEU A 157 13.38 -4.72 -12.81
N LEU A 158 12.29 -4.32 -12.16
CA LEU A 158 11.09 -5.13 -12.07
C LEU A 158 10.45 -5.36 -13.45
N ILE A 159 10.37 -4.31 -14.28
CA ILE A 159 9.85 -4.43 -15.64
C ILE A 159 10.69 -5.45 -16.43
N VAL A 160 12.01 -5.33 -16.42
CA VAL A 160 12.91 -6.25 -17.13
C VAL A 160 12.73 -7.67 -16.64
N VAL A 161 12.71 -7.89 -15.33
CA VAL A 161 12.57 -9.22 -14.72
C VAL A 161 11.22 -9.86 -15.08
N VAL A 162 10.12 -9.10 -14.99
CA VAL A 162 8.78 -9.60 -15.34
C VAL A 162 8.65 -9.87 -16.83
N VAL A 163 9.12 -8.97 -17.69
CA VAL A 163 9.10 -9.18 -19.15
C VAL A 163 9.92 -10.40 -19.53
N THR A 164 11.11 -10.57 -18.97
CA THR A 164 11.95 -11.76 -19.20
C THR A 164 11.24 -13.04 -18.75
N ALA A 165 10.61 -13.01 -17.57
CA ALA A 165 9.87 -14.17 -17.05
C ALA A 165 8.69 -14.54 -17.96
N VAL A 166 7.88 -13.56 -18.35
CA VAL A 166 6.67 -13.78 -19.18
C VAL A 166 7.04 -14.20 -20.60
N ALA A 167 7.92 -13.47 -21.27
CA ALA A 167 8.30 -13.74 -22.64
C ALA A 167 9.13 -15.05 -22.75
N GLY A 168 10.10 -15.23 -21.84
CA GLY A 168 11.00 -16.41 -21.87
C GLY A 168 10.32 -17.70 -21.44
N SER A 169 9.24 -17.66 -20.63
CA SER A 169 8.50 -18.87 -20.27
C SER A 169 7.44 -19.28 -21.32
N SER A 170 7.23 -18.49 -22.37
CA SER A 170 6.22 -18.77 -23.40
C SER A 170 6.32 -20.16 -24.07
N PRO A 171 7.51 -20.77 -24.28
CA PRO A 171 7.58 -22.12 -24.84
C PRO A 171 7.04 -23.21 -23.88
N ALA A 172 6.93 -22.90 -22.57
CA ALA A 172 6.43 -23.83 -21.56
C ALA A 172 4.91 -23.76 -21.34
N VAL A 173 4.18 -23.02 -22.16
CA VAL A 173 2.72 -22.89 -22.09
C VAL A 173 2.05 -24.24 -22.34
N ARG A 174 1.15 -24.63 -21.44
CA ARG A 174 0.36 -25.86 -21.50
C ARG A 174 -1.15 -25.54 -21.48
N PRO A 175 -1.87 -25.72 -22.59
CA PRO A 175 -3.33 -25.48 -22.65
C PRO A 175 -4.12 -26.28 -21.60
N ALA A 176 -3.66 -27.50 -21.25
CA ALA A 176 -4.27 -28.33 -20.21
C ALA A 176 -4.33 -27.66 -18.82
N ASN A 177 -3.45 -26.68 -18.54
CA ASN A 177 -3.47 -25.95 -17.27
C ASN A 177 -4.71 -25.06 -17.09
N TRP A 178 -5.47 -24.80 -18.17
CA TRP A 178 -6.69 -23.99 -18.13
C TRP A 178 -7.96 -24.79 -17.81
N THR A 179 -7.86 -26.11 -17.67
CA THR A 179 -9.01 -26.99 -17.40
C THR A 179 -8.82 -27.81 -16.13
N PRO A 180 -9.87 -27.93 -15.28
CA PRO A 180 -11.12 -27.14 -15.27
C PRO A 180 -10.87 -25.67 -14.94
N PHE A 181 -11.66 -24.76 -15.54
CA PHE A 181 -11.42 -23.33 -15.42
C PHE A 181 -11.64 -22.80 -13.99
N ALA A 182 -12.68 -23.22 -13.29
CA ALA A 182 -12.99 -22.82 -11.91
C ALA A 182 -13.01 -24.03 -10.96
N PRO A 183 -11.83 -24.63 -10.65
CA PRO A 183 -11.75 -25.87 -9.89
C PRO A 183 -12.25 -25.80 -8.46
N HIS A 184 -12.24 -24.60 -7.86
CA HIS A 184 -12.67 -24.35 -6.49
C HIS A 184 -14.01 -23.59 -6.42
N GLY A 185 -14.77 -23.58 -7.51
CA GLY A 185 -16.04 -22.89 -7.66
C GLY A 185 -15.89 -21.35 -7.82
N TRP A 186 -16.98 -20.70 -8.21
CA TRP A 186 -16.98 -19.28 -8.56
C TRP A 186 -16.72 -18.32 -7.39
N LEU A 187 -17.07 -18.72 -6.15
CA LEU A 187 -16.79 -17.91 -4.94
C LEU A 187 -15.30 -17.78 -4.65
N SER A 188 -14.47 -18.69 -5.18
CA SER A 188 -13.01 -18.59 -5.04
C SER A 188 -12.43 -17.35 -5.74
N ILE A 189 -13.11 -16.83 -6.78
CA ILE A 189 -12.73 -15.59 -7.47
C ILE A 189 -12.76 -14.40 -6.52
N GLY A 190 -13.79 -14.30 -5.66
CA GLY A 190 -13.88 -13.25 -4.64
C GLY A 190 -12.75 -13.33 -3.62
N ARG A 191 -12.38 -14.54 -3.17
CA ARG A 191 -11.23 -14.75 -2.27
C ARG A 191 -9.91 -14.40 -2.95
N ALA A 192 -9.72 -14.79 -4.21
CA ALA A 192 -8.56 -14.40 -5.00
C ALA A 192 -8.51 -12.88 -5.19
N ALA A 193 -9.62 -12.21 -5.46
CA ALA A 193 -9.70 -10.76 -5.57
C ALA A 193 -9.30 -10.07 -4.25
N ALA A 194 -9.76 -10.56 -3.10
CA ALA A 194 -9.37 -10.03 -1.79
C ALA A 194 -7.86 -10.18 -1.55
N THR A 195 -7.26 -11.31 -1.92
CA THR A 195 -5.81 -11.53 -1.82
C THR A 195 -5.04 -10.61 -2.77
N LEU A 196 -5.48 -10.49 -4.02
CA LEU A 196 -4.83 -9.68 -5.06
C LEU A 196 -4.92 -8.18 -4.79
N MET A 197 -5.92 -7.72 -4.04
CA MET A 197 -6.16 -6.30 -3.81
C MET A 197 -4.94 -5.57 -3.22
N LEU A 198 -4.10 -6.27 -2.46
CA LEU A 198 -2.84 -5.69 -1.94
C LEU A 198 -1.89 -5.21 -3.05
N SER A 199 -1.95 -5.82 -4.25
CA SER A 199 -1.16 -5.37 -5.41
C SER A 199 -1.69 -4.09 -6.06
N PHE A 200 -2.92 -3.69 -5.76
CA PHE A 200 -3.58 -2.52 -6.35
C PHE A 200 -3.61 -1.30 -5.41
N VAL A 201 -2.97 -1.40 -4.25
CA VAL A 201 -2.72 -0.30 -3.33
C VAL A 201 -1.56 0.54 -3.88
N GLY A 202 -1.67 1.88 -3.81
CA GLY A 202 -0.61 2.79 -4.28
C GLY A 202 -1.14 4.06 -4.97
N TRP A 203 -2.39 4.09 -5.44
CA TRP A 203 -2.96 5.28 -6.09
C TRP A 203 -3.03 6.49 -5.16
N GLU A 204 -3.11 6.29 -3.85
CA GLU A 204 -3.09 7.33 -2.84
C GLU A 204 -1.75 8.07 -2.74
N ALA A 205 -0.65 7.40 -3.10
CA ALA A 205 0.70 7.98 -3.10
C ALA A 205 0.91 9.01 -4.23
N VAL A 206 -0.02 9.07 -5.17
CA VAL A 206 -0.02 9.92 -6.36
C VAL A 206 -0.41 11.36 -6.04
N ALA A 207 -1.22 11.57 -5.01
CA ALA A 207 -1.75 12.89 -4.65
C ALA A 207 -0.69 14.02 -4.57
N PRO A 208 0.47 13.82 -3.94
CA PRO A 208 1.51 14.86 -3.88
C PRO A 208 2.15 15.17 -5.22
N LEU A 209 2.07 14.26 -6.20
CA LEU A 209 2.68 14.44 -7.52
C LEU A 209 1.81 15.27 -8.46
N THR A 210 0.48 15.33 -8.21
CA THR A 210 -0.46 16.07 -9.07
C THR A 210 -0.10 17.55 -9.16
N GLY A 211 0.30 18.19 -8.06
CA GLY A 211 0.72 19.59 -8.01
C GLY A 211 2.05 19.90 -8.72
N ARG A 212 2.82 18.87 -9.11
CA ARG A 212 4.12 18.99 -9.82
C ARG A 212 4.01 18.74 -11.32
N LEU A 213 2.82 18.44 -11.83
CA LEU A 213 2.54 18.20 -13.23
C LEU A 213 1.92 19.45 -13.87
N ARG A 214 2.22 19.67 -15.15
CA ARG A 214 1.57 20.73 -15.93
C ARG A 214 0.12 20.32 -16.23
N ALA A 215 -0.74 21.30 -16.45
CA ALA A 215 -2.13 21.05 -16.86
C ALA A 215 -2.17 20.12 -18.09
N GLY A 216 -3.05 19.12 -18.07
CA GLY A 216 -3.22 18.13 -19.13
C GLY A 216 -2.23 16.97 -19.14
N GLN A 217 -1.13 17.00 -18.38
CA GLN A 217 -0.17 15.89 -18.35
C GLN A 217 -0.62 14.75 -17.44
N LEU A 218 -1.44 15.03 -16.43
CA LEU A 218 -1.88 14.05 -15.44
C LEU A 218 -2.56 12.82 -16.08
N SER A 219 -3.50 13.03 -16.99
CA SER A 219 -4.23 11.93 -17.67
C SER A 219 -3.29 11.04 -18.48
N ARG A 220 -2.28 11.63 -19.15
CA ARG A 220 -1.27 10.88 -19.92
C ARG A 220 -0.38 10.07 -18.98
N VAL A 221 0.07 10.65 -17.88
CA VAL A 221 0.91 9.97 -16.87
C VAL A 221 0.16 8.78 -16.27
N ILE A 222 -1.09 8.99 -15.86
CA ILE A 222 -1.95 7.93 -15.31
C ILE A 222 -2.22 6.84 -16.35
N GLY A 223 -2.53 7.22 -17.61
CA GLY A 223 -2.77 6.27 -18.70
C GLY A 223 -1.55 5.38 -18.96
N ILE A 224 -0.34 5.96 -19.04
CA ILE A 224 0.90 5.19 -19.20
C ILE A 224 1.12 4.26 -18.00
N ALA A 225 1.02 4.77 -16.78
CA ALA A 225 1.23 3.98 -15.57
C ALA A 225 0.24 2.81 -15.48
N PHE A 226 -1.04 3.07 -15.74
CA PHE A 226 -2.08 2.05 -15.76
C PHE A 226 -1.83 0.99 -16.83
N THR A 227 -1.54 1.39 -18.07
CA THR A 227 -1.31 0.45 -19.18
C THR A 227 -0.12 -0.46 -18.90
N VAL A 228 1.02 0.10 -18.48
CA VAL A 228 2.21 -0.69 -18.14
C VAL A 228 1.90 -1.67 -17.00
N THR A 229 1.25 -1.20 -15.94
CA THR A 229 0.86 -2.04 -14.81
C THR A 229 -0.10 -3.15 -15.24
N ALA A 230 -1.12 -2.84 -16.03
CA ALA A 230 -2.11 -3.80 -16.51
C ALA A 230 -1.47 -4.90 -17.37
N VAL A 231 -0.60 -4.53 -18.29
CA VAL A 231 0.10 -5.49 -19.17
C VAL A 231 1.00 -6.42 -18.35
N LEU A 232 1.77 -5.87 -17.41
CA LEU A 232 2.69 -6.68 -16.62
C LEU A 232 1.95 -7.59 -15.62
N TYR A 233 0.91 -7.09 -14.96
CA TYR A 233 0.12 -7.88 -14.02
C TYR A 233 -0.64 -9.00 -14.72
N LEU A 234 -1.32 -8.68 -15.81
CA LEU A 234 -2.07 -9.68 -16.58
C LEU A 234 -1.13 -10.66 -17.27
N GLY A 235 -0.02 -10.17 -17.84
CA GLY A 235 1.00 -11.01 -18.45
C GLY A 235 1.57 -12.03 -17.45
N LEU A 236 1.94 -11.58 -16.24
CA LEU A 236 2.47 -12.46 -15.21
C LEU A 236 1.40 -13.43 -14.69
N ALA A 237 0.16 -12.99 -14.52
CA ALA A 237 -0.95 -13.85 -14.10
C ALA A 237 -1.22 -14.97 -15.14
N VAL A 238 -1.31 -14.59 -16.42
CA VAL A 238 -1.50 -15.55 -17.52
C VAL A 238 -0.33 -16.50 -17.62
N ALA A 239 0.92 -16.03 -17.56
CA ALA A 239 2.11 -16.89 -17.59
C ALA A 239 2.12 -17.85 -16.39
N THR A 240 1.78 -17.39 -15.18
CA THR A 240 1.69 -18.24 -13.99
C THR A 240 0.70 -19.38 -14.19
N VAL A 241 -0.52 -19.10 -14.68
CA VAL A 241 -1.54 -20.12 -14.93
C VAL A 241 -1.10 -21.04 -16.07
N SER A 242 -0.66 -20.48 -17.20
CA SER A 242 -0.37 -21.23 -18.43
C SER A 242 0.84 -22.14 -18.31
N CYS A 243 1.91 -21.68 -17.65
CA CYS A 243 3.18 -22.39 -17.58
C CYS A 243 3.32 -23.27 -16.34
N LEU A 244 2.86 -22.78 -15.16
CA LEU A 244 3.07 -23.47 -13.89
C LEU A 244 1.89 -24.37 -13.52
N GLY A 245 0.67 -24.03 -13.90
CA GLY A 245 -0.52 -24.83 -13.61
C GLY A 245 -0.81 -24.96 -12.11
N ARG A 246 -1.52 -26.04 -11.72
CA ARG A 246 -2.01 -26.26 -10.34
C ARG A 246 -1.04 -27.04 -9.45
N GLY A 247 -0.08 -27.76 -10.03
CA GLY A 247 0.80 -28.68 -9.31
C GLY A 247 2.05 -28.05 -8.73
N ALA A 248 2.32 -26.79 -9.01
CA ALA A 248 3.52 -26.10 -8.55
C ALA A 248 3.30 -25.49 -7.15
N ASN A 249 4.38 -25.42 -6.37
CA ASN A 249 4.39 -24.62 -5.15
C ASN A 249 4.43 -23.13 -5.53
N LEU A 250 3.26 -22.56 -5.82
CA LEU A 250 3.11 -21.20 -6.37
C LEU A 250 3.44 -20.08 -5.37
N THR A 251 4.30 -20.34 -4.40
CA THR A 251 4.77 -19.32 -3.44
C THR A 251 5.81 -18.36 -4.02
N VAL A 252 6.49 -18.77 -5.11
CA VAL A 252 7.52 -17.95 -5.79
C VAL A 252 7.38 -18.02 -7.33
N PRO A 253 6.19 -17.68 -7.87
CA PRO A 253 5.88 -17.92 -9.29
C PRO A 253 6.86 -17.24 -10.24
N LEU A 254 7.36 -16.05 -9.90
CA LEU A 254 8.34 -15.34 -10.72
C LEU A 254 9.68 -16.09 -10.81
N ALA A 255 10.11 -16.75 -9.72
CA ALA A 255 11.35 -17.54 -9.73
C ALA A 255 11.23 -18.77 -10.64
N ASP A 256 10.07 -19.45 -10.59
CA ASP A 256 9.82 -20.62 -11.43
C ASP A 256 9.67 -20.23 -12.90
N LEU A 257 9.00 -19.12 -13.21
CA LEU A 257 8.93 -18.59 -14.59
C LEU A 257 10.30 -18.16 -15.12
N LEU A 258 11.13 -17.49 -14.30
CA LEU A 258 12.49 -17.14 -14.69
C LEU A 258 13.37 -18.36 -14.88
N GLN A 259 13.19 -19.42 -14.08
CA GLN A 259 13.89 -20.67 -14.29
C GLN A 259 13.52 -21.31 -15.64
N LEU A 260 12.25 -21.24 -16.04
CA LEU A 260 11.82 -21.69 -17.37
C LEU A 260 12.40 -20.81 -18.48
N ALA A 261 12.55 -19.51 -18.24
CA ALA A 261 13.01 -18.54 -19.23
C ALA A 261 14.53 -18.57 -19.47
N ILE A 262 15.34 -18.65 -18.41
CA ILE A 262 16.81 -18.49 -18.48
C ILE A 262 17.57 -19.60 -17.72
N GLY A 263 16.89 -20.70 -17.40
CA GLY A 263 17.50 -21.85 -16.72
C GLY A 263 17.78 -21.63 -15.23
N PRO A 264 18.72 -22.41 -14.63
CA PRO A 264 18.95 -22.38 -13.16
C PRO A 264 19.31 -21.01 -12.59
N ALA A 265 19.96 -20.14 -13.36
CA ALA A 265 20.28 -18.77 -12.98
C ALA A 265 19.03 -17.93 -12.69
N GLY A 266 17.88 -18.27 -13.27
CA GLY A 266 16.62 -17.54 -13.09
C GLY A 266 16.16 -17.44 -11.65
N ARG A 267 16.34 -18.51 -10.84
CA ARG A 267 16.01 -18.47 -9.40
C ARG A 267 16.89 -17.50 -8.62
N ALA A 268 18.18 -17.43 -8.93
CA ALA A 268 19.10 -16.51 -8.28
C ALA A 268 18.77 -15.05 -8.64
N VAL A 269 18.47 -14.78 -9.92
CA VAL A 269 18.02 -13.45 -10.39
C VAL A 269 16.73 -13.06 -9.70
N ALA A 270 15.75 -13.96 -9.61
CA ALA A 270 14.48 -13.72 -8.92
C ALA A 270 14.68 -13.40 -7.42
N ALA A 271 15.54 -14.17 -6.74
CA ALA A 271 15.83 -13.96 -5.32
C ALA A 271 16.50 -12.59 -5.08
N ALA A 272 17.50 -12.23 -5.89
CA ALA A 272 18.15 -10.93 -5.82
C ALA A 272 17.16 -9.78 -6.07
N ALA A 273 16.35 -9.88 -7.13
CA ALA A 273 15.32 -8.89 -7.45
C ALA A 273 14.30 -8.79 -6.32
N ALA A 274 13.81 -9.91 -5.77
CA ALA A 274 12.85 -9.93 -4.67
C ALA A 274 13.39 -9.25 -3.42
N LEU A 275 14.65 -9.47 -3.03
CA LEU A 275 15.28 -8.81 -1.88
C LEU A 275 15.33 -7.29 -2.06
N VAL A 276 15.81 -6.84 -3.22
CA VAL A 276 15.97 -5.40 -3.51
C VAL A 276 14.60 -4.70 -3.57
N LEU A 277 13.61 -5.32 -4.23
CA LEU A 277 12.24 -4.81 -4.31
C LEU A 277 11.56 -4.77 -2.94
N THR A 278 11.73 -5.83 -2.13
CA THR A 278 11.20 -5.90 -0.78
C THR A 278 11.78 -4.80 0.11
N ALA A 279 13.10 -4.66 0.13
CA ALA A 279 13.77 -3.63 0.93
C ALA A 279 13.34 -2.21 0.52
N GLY A 280 13.28 -1.94 -0.78
CA GLY A 280 12.84 -0.66 -1.33
C GLY A 280 11.38 -0.33 -0.97
N SER A 281 10.48 -1.29 -1.11
CA SER A 281 9.06 -1.11 -0.80
C SER A 281 8.80 -0.93 0.68
N VAL A 282 9.40 -1.75 1.55
CA VAL A 282 9.24 -1.61 3.01
C VAL A 282 9.78 -0.26 3.48
N ASN A 283 10.93 0.19 2.97
CA ASN A 283 11.49 1.50 3.30
C ASN A 283 10.56 2.65 2.85
N ALA A 284 9.93 2.54 1.69
CA ALA A 284 8.94 3.52 1.20
C ALA A 284 7.70 3.57 2.10
N TYR A 285 7.13 2.42 2.48
CA TYR A 285 5.97 2.34 3.37
C TYR A 285 6.28 2.89 4.77
N ILE A 286 7.45 2.58 5.35
CA ILE A 286 7.90 3.13 6.65
C ILE A 286 8.03 4.65 6.57
N SER A 287 8.55 5.18 5.46
CA SER A 287 8.67 6.62 5.26
C SER A 287 7.29 7.30 5.23
N GLY A 288 6.32 6.71 4.52
CA GLY A 288 4.94 7.18 4.48
C GLY A 288 4.25 7.11 5.85
N ALA A 289 4.42 6.00 6.57
CA ALA A 289 3.88 5.82 7.92
C ALA A 289 4.47 6.83 8.92
N SER A 290 5.77 7.13 8.80
CA SER A 290 6.44 8.14 9.63
C SER A 290 5.86 9.53 9.40
N GLU A 291 5.52 9.90 8.17
CA GLU A 291 4.88 11.16 7.84
C GLU A 291 3.43 11.23 8.41
N MET A 292 2.64 10.15 8.22
CA MET A 292 1.30 10.06 8.81
C MET A 292 1.31 10.19 10.33
N LEU A 293 2.32 9.59 10.99
CA LEU A 293 2.47 9.70 12.44
C LEU A 293 2.80 11.12 12.88
N ARG A 294 3.66 11.83 12.14
CA ARG A 294 3.96 13.25 12.41
C ARG A 294 2.71 14.12 12.33
N GLU A 295 1.86 13.89 11.33
CA GLU A 295 0.58 14.61 11.20
C GLU A 295 -0.38 14.31 12.36
N LEU A 296 -0.37 13.08 12.91
CA LEU A 296 -1.19 12.71 14.07
C LEU A 296 -0.70 13.34 15.38
N THR A 297 0.62 13.56 15.50
CA THR A 297 1.25 14.06 16.74
C THR A 297 1.52 15.57 16.70
N ALA A 298 1.32 16.23 15.56
CA ALA A 298 1.50 17.67 15.43
C ALA A 298 0.48 18.44 16.29
N VAL A 299 0.99 19.18 17.28
CA VAL A 299 0.18 20.06 18.13
C VAL A 299 -0.13 21.35 17.36
N PRO A 300 -1.40 21.81 17.26
CA PRO A 300 -1.80 22.96 16.46
C PRO A 300 -1.10 24.28 16.81
N SER A 301 -0.61 24.43 18.06
CA SER A 301 0.02 25.66 18.55
C SER A 301 1.50 25.83 18.19
N GLN A 302 2.13 24.85 17.53
CA GLN A 302 3.54 24.93 17.14
C GLN A 302 3.79 25.36 15.68
N LYS A 303 2.81 25.93 15.02
CA LYS A 303 3.01 26.66 13.76
C LYS A 303 3.56 28.07 14.05
N GLY A 304 4.76 28.15 14.57
CA GLY A 304 5.50 29.42 14.61
C GLY A 304 6.02 29.81 13.22
N PRO A 305 6.38 31.09 12.98
CA PRO A 305 6.83 31.59 11.67
C PRO A 305 8.13 30.94 11.16
N ASN A 306 8.82 30.12 11.93
CA ASN A 306 10.14 29.58 11.65
C ASN A 306 10.19 28.09 11.27
N GLY A 307 9.14 27.55 10.65
CA GLY A 307 9.21 26.23 10.02
C GLY A 307 8.47 25.12 10.77
N PRO A 308 8.35 23.92 10.15
CA PRO A 308 7.68 22.79 10.76
C PRO A 308 8.39 22.39 12.04
N GLY A 309 7.71 22.54 13.18
CA GLY A 309 8.20 22.08 14.47
C GLY A 309 8.70 20.64 14.34
N HIS A 310 9.91 20.36 14.84
CA HIS A 310 10.45 19.02 14.85
C HIS A 310 9.50 18.14 15.66
N ALA A 311 8.73 17.28 14.96
CA ALA A 311 8.02 16.20 15.63
C ALA A 311 9.06 15.40 16.42
N PRO A 312 8.80 15.06 17.69
CA PRO A 312 9.83 14.46 18.53
C PRO A 312 10.37 13.19 17.86
N ARG A 313 11.69 13.08 17.72
CA ARG A 313 12.37 11.88 17.19
C ARG A 313 11.89 10.61 17.89
N LEU A 314 11.44 10.74 19.13
CA LEU A 314 10.86 9.67 19.95
C LEU A 314 9.67 8.98 19.26
N SER A 315 8.80 9.71 18.54
CA SER A 315 7.64 9.11 17.86
C SER A 315 8.03 8.20 16.68
N ALA A 316 9.09 8.52 15.97
CA ALA A 316 9.60 7.67 14.87
C ALA A 316 10.22 6.38 15.42
N HIS A 317 11.02 6.44 16.48
CA HIS A 317 11.60 5.26 17.13
C HIS A 317 10.53 4.34 17.71
N VAL A 318 9.47 4.91 18.32
CA VAL A 318 8.32 4.14 18.81
C VAL A 318 7.62 3.40 17.66
N LEU A 319 7.38 4.07 16.52
CA LEU A 319 6.78 3.42 15.34
C LEU A 319 7.64 2.25 14.86
N LEU A 320 8.94 2.46 14.70
CA LEU A 320 9.86 1.41 14.26
C LEU A 320 9.93 0.25 15.27
N GLY A 321 9.89 0.54 16.56
CA GLY A 321 9.81 -0.47 17.62
C GLY A 321 8.51 -1.28 17.56
N VAL A 322 7.38 -0.63 17.30
CA VAL A 322 6.08 -1.32 17.12
C VAL A 322 6.10 -2.19 15.86
N ILE A 323 6.64 -1.70 14.74
CA ILE A 323 6.79 -2.50 13.52
C ILE A 323 7.69 -3.72 13.78
N ALA A 324 8.80 -3.54 14.50
CA ALA A 324 9.70 -4.64 14.85
C ALA A 324 8.98 -5.69 15.72
N LEU A 325 8.32 -5.25 16.80
CA LEU A 325 7.63 -6.15 17.73
C LEU A 325 6.51 -6.94 17.06
N VAL A 326 5.57 -6.23 16.42
CA VAL A 326 4.45 -6.86 15.69
C VAL A 326 4.98 -7.73 14.55
N GLY A 327 6.00 -7.26 13.84
CA GLY A 327 6.63 -7.98 12.76
C GLY A 327 7.24 -9.30 13.21
N LEU A 328 8.03 -9.30 14.28
CA LEU A 328 8.64 -10.52 14.81
C LEU A 328 7.58 -11.52 15.29
N VAL A 329 6.48 -11.04 15.91
CA VAL A 329 5.35 -11.90 16.31
C VAL A 329 4.70 -12.54 15.07
N LEU A 330 4.34 -11.76 14.05
CA LEU A 330 3.70 -12.29 12.84
C LEU A 330 4.60 -13.27 12.08
N LEU A 331 5.90 -12.96 11.98
CA LEU A 331 6.88 -13.84 11.36
C LEU A 331 7.09 -15.12 12.16
N GLY A 332 7.09 -15.04 13.50
CA GLY A 332 7.12 -16.19 14.38
C GLY A 332 5.91 -17.10 14.22
N LEU A 333 4.70 -16.54 14.19
CA LEU A 333 3.46 -17.29 13.92
C LEU A 333 3.52 -18.01 12.57
N SER A 334 4.03 -17.34 11.53
CA SER A 334 4.22 -17.95 10.21
C SER A 334 5.28 -19.08 10.22
N ALA A 335 6.41 -18.87 10.90
CA ALA A 335 7.50 -19.83 10.99
C ALA A 335 7.08 -21.11 11.74
N LEU A 336 6.23 -20.95 12.77
CA LEU A 336 5.64 -22.05 13.55
C LEU A 336 4.40 -22.68 12.88
N ARG A 337 4.03 -22.23 11.68
CA ARG A 337 2.83 -22.65 10.94
C ARG A 337 1.51 -22.43 11.68
N LEU A 338 1.47 -21.49 12.62
CA LEU A 338 0.26 -21.13 13.37
C LEU A 338 -0.62 -20.13 12.62
N ALA A 339 -0.08 -19.47 11.59
CA ALA A 339 -0.82 -18.56 10.72
C ALA A 339 -0.48 -18.86 9.25
N ASP A 340 -1.54 -18.98 8.43
CA ASP A 340 -1.41 -19.13 6.98
C ASP A 340 -1.08 -17.79 6.31
N ILE A 341 -0.32 -17.85 5.21
CA ILE A 341 0.13 -16.65 4.49
C ILE A 341 -1.03 -15.84 3.90
N VAL A 342 -2.12 -16.51 3.50
CA VAL A 342 -3.32 -15.85 2.98
C VAL A 342 -3.99 -15.03 4.08
N ALA A 343 -4.13 -15.60 5.29
CA ALA A 343 -4.65 -14.91 6.45
C ALA A 343 -3.77 -13.71 6.84
N LEU A 344 -2.45 -13.87 6.79
CA LEU A 344 -1.51 -12.79 7.08
C LEU A 344 -1.63 -11.64 6.07
N VAL A 345 -1.73 -11.95 4.76
CA VAL A 345 -1.90 -10.95 3.69
C VAL A 345 -3.25 -10.23 3.79
N SER A 346 -4.30 -10.90 4.26
CA SER A 346 -5.65 -10.33 4.33
C SER A 346 -5.76 -9.16 5.32
N VAL A 347 -4.96 -9.16 6.40
CA VAL A 347 -4.99 -8.09 7.43
C VAL A 347 -4.54 -6.74 6.87
N PRO A 348 -3.32 -6.56 6.33
CA PRO A 348 -2.94 -5.27 5.74
C PRO A 348 -3.81 -4.91 4.55
N THR A 349 -4.27 -5.89 3.75
CA THR A 349 -5.21 -5.64 2.65
C THR A 349 -6.48 -4.97 3.14
N ALA A 350 -7.11 -5.50 4.20
CA ALA A 350 -8.32 -4.92 4.76
C ALA A 350 -8.09 -3.50 5.33
N MET A 351 -6.92 -3.24 5.95
CA MET A 351 -6.56 -1.90 6.43
C MET A 351 -6.47 -0.90 5.26
N PHE A 352 -5.78 -1.26 4.18
CA PHE A 352 -5.68 -0.39 3.00
C PHE A 352 -7.03 -0.26 2.28
N LEU A 353 -7.88 -1.30 2.24
CA LEU A 353 -9.24 -1.18 1.74
C LEU A 353 -10.06 -0.16 2.54
N CYS A 354 -9.89 -0.07 3.86
CA CYS A 354 -10.53 0.97 4.69
C CYS A 354 -10.01 2.39 4.34
N VAL A 355 -8.73 2.54 3.99
CA VAL A 355 -8.18 3.80 3.47
C VAL A 355 -8.87 4.16 2.15
N TYR A 356 -8.95 3.22 1.21
CA TYR A 356 -9.61 3.42 -0.09
C TYR A 356 -11.11 3.71 0.07
N LEU A 357 -11.78 2.99 0.96
CA LEU A 357 -13.18 3.25 1.30
C LEU A 357 -13.39 4.67 1.80
N SER A 358 -12.52 5.14 2.69
CA SER A 358 -12.58 6.53 3.20
C SER A 358 -12.40 7.56 2.09
N CYS A 359 -11.44 7.35 1.18
CA CYS A 359 -11.17 8.27 0.07
C CYS A 359 -12.31 8.26 -0.96
N THR A 360 -12.79 7.07 -1.35
CA THR A 360 -13.87 6.95 -2.34
C THR A 360 -15.19 7.43 -1.79
N ALA A 361 -15.49 7.20 -0.51
CA ALA A 361 -16.65 7.79 0.16
C ALA A 361 -16.56 9.32 0.27
N ALA A 362 -15.37 9.89 0.53
CA ALA A 362 -15.15 11.32 0.47
C ALA A 362 -15.38 11.86 -0.95
N ALA A 363 -14.90 11.13 -1.97
CA ALA A 363 -15.06 11.49 -3.37
C ALA A 363 -16.54 11.60 -3.79
N THR A 364 -17.44 10.75 -3.27
CA THR A 364 -18.89 10.85 -3.56
C THR A 364 -19.51 12.15 -3.06
N ARG A 365 -18.89 12.83 -2.09
CA ARG A 365 -19.35 14.11 -1.55
C ARG A 365 -18.68 15.32 -2.19
N ILE A 366 -17.42 15.15 -2.64
CA ILE A 366 -16.62 16.24 -3.21
C ILE A 366 -16.87 16.37 -4.72
N LEU A 367 -16.92 15.22 -5.42
CA LEU A 367 -17.00 15.19 -6.87
C LEU A 367 -18.44 15.27 -7.37
N THR A 368 -18.58 15.70 -8.63
CA THR A 368 -19.87 15.79 -9.34
C THR A 368 -19.82 15.04 -10.66
N GLY A 369 -20.98 14.83 -11.31
CA GLY A 369 -21.07 14.20 -12.61
C GLY A 369 -20.51 12.76 -12.65
N PRO A 370 -19.87 12.36 -13.76
CA PRO A 370 -19.36 10.98 -13.95
C PRO A 370 -18.35 10.55 -12.91
N ALA A 371 -17.53 11.48 -12.39
CA ALA A 371 -16.53 11.18 -11.37
C ALA A 371 -17.17 10.78 -10.03
N ARG A 372 -18.34 11.36 -9.68
CA ARG A 372 -19.13 10.94 -8.51
C ARG A 372 -19.68 9.53 -8.67
N VAL A 373 -20.18 9.19 -9.87
CA VAL A 373 -20.68 7.84 -10.17
C VAL A 373 -19.53 6.83 -10.05
N ALA A 374 -18.37 7.13 -10.64
CA ALA A 374 -17.17 6.29 -10.51
C ALA A 374 -16.76 6.09 -9.04
N ALA A 375 -16.83 7.14 -8.22
CA ALA A 375 -16.56 7.05 -6.79
C ALA A 375 -17.58 6.15 -6.06
N ALA A 376 -18.86 6.22 -6.40
CA ALA A 376 -19.90 5.36 -5.82
C ALA A 376 -19.69 3.88 -6.21
N VAL A 377 -19.36 3.60 -7.48
CA VAL A 377 -19.00 2.25 -7.94
C VAL A 377 -17.78 1.74 -7.18
N ALA A 378 -16.75 2.59 -6.99
CA ALA A 378 -15.56 2.22 -6.23
C ALA A 378 -15.90 1.87 -4.77
N VAL A 379 -16.79 2.61 -4.10
CA VAL A 379 -17.27 2.29 -2.74
C VAL A 379 -17.89 0.90 -2.69
N LEU A 380 -18.81 0.60 -3.60
CA LEU A 380 -19.47 -0.71 -3.64
C LEU A 380 -18.49 -1.85 -3.92
N ALA A 381 -17.56 -1.64 -4.86
CA ALA A 381 -16.54 -2.62 -5.18
C ALA A 381 -15.57 -2.87 -4.01
N VAL A 382 -15.14 -1.81 -3.30
CA VAL A 382 -14.29 -1.95 -2.11
C VAL A 382 -15.02 -2.72 -1.00
N LEU A 383 -16.29 -2.43 -0.76
CA LEU A 383 -17.10 -3.17 0.22
C LEU A 383 -17.25 -4.64 -0.17
N ALA A 384 -17.49 -4.92 -1.45
CA ALA A 384 -17.57 -6.29 -1.97
C ALA A 384 -16.25 -7.06 -1.76
N VAL A 385 -15.09 -6.45 -2.09
CA VAL A 385 -13.78 -7.08 -1.86
C VAL A 385 -13.51 -7.28 -0.36
N LEU A 386 -13.86 -6.29 0.47
CA LEU A 386 -13.68 -6.36 1.93
C LEU A 386 -14.44 -7.53 2.54
N ALA A 387 -15.63 -7.86 2.03
CA ALA A 387 -16.45 -9.00 2.49
C ALA A 387 -15.73 -10.35 2.29
N PHE A 388 -14.79 -10.45 1.34
CA PHE A 388 -14.01 -11.66 1.10
C PHE A 388 -12.66 -11.70 1.84
N CYS A 389 -12.27 -10.66 2.60
CA CYS A 389 -11.01 -10.63 3.34
C CYS A 389 -10.94 -11.60 4.53
N GLY A 390 -12.05 -12.21 4.90
CA GLY A 390 -12.12 -13.15 6.02
C GLY A 390 -12.34 -12.47 7.38
N TRP A 391 -12.83 -13.24 8.35
CA TRP A 391 -13.24 -12.72 9.66
C TRP A 391 -12.06 -12.17 10.50
N GLN A 392 -10.86 -12.75 10.37
CA GLN A 392 -9.66 -12.29 11.09
C GLN A 392 -9.29 -10.85 10.67
N ALA A 393 -9.34 -10.56 9.36
CA ALA A 393 -9.09 -9.24 8.85
C ALA A 393 -10.16 -8.23 9.27
N LEU A 394 -11.43 -8.63 9.25
CA LEU A 394 -12.54 -7.79 9.72
C LEU A 394 -12.47 -7.52 11.23
N LEU A 395 -12.04 -8.51 12.02
CA LEU A 395 -11.79 -8.31 13.45
C LEU A 395 -10.66 -7.30 13.68
N ALA A 396 -9.54 -7.42 12.94
CA ALA A 396 -8.44 -6.46 13.03
C ALA A 396 -8.91 -5.05 12.64
N VAL A 397 -9.73 -4.91 11.61
CA VAL A 397 -10.38 -3.64 11.24
C VAL A 397 -11.20 -3.09 12.42
N ALA A 398 -12.06 -3.90 13.03
CA ALA A 398 -12.88 -3.47 14.16
C ALA A 398 -12.04 -3.01 15.36
N VAL A 399 -10.95 -3.72 15.69
CA VAL A 399 -10.03 -3.35 16.77
C VAL A 399 -9.36 -2.00 16.49
N VAL A 400 -8.83 -1.80 15.29
CA VAL A 400 -8.19 -0.51 14.92
C VAL A 400 -9.21 0.63 14.96
N ALA A 401 -10.45 0.41 14.50
CA ALA A 401 -11.53 1.40 14.58
C ALA A 401 -11.86 1.77 16.03
N ALA A 402 -11.96 0.78 16.90
CA ALA A 402 -12.24 1.01 18.33
C ALA A 402 -11.11 1.82 19.00
N VAL A 403 -9.85 1.46 18.79
CA VAL A 403 -8.68 2.17 19.32
C VAL A 403 -8.61 3.60 18.81
N ALA A 404 -8.81 3.81 17.50
CA ALA A 404 -8.79 5.14 16.89
C ALA A 404 -9.93 6.03 17.42
N SER A 405 -11.12 5.46 17.59
CA SER A 405 -12.29 6.16 18.16
C SER A 405 -12.06 6.56 19.60
N TYR A 406 -11.54 5.63 20.42
CA TYR A 406 -11.22 5.90 21.83
C TYR A 406 -10.19 7.04 21.97
N ARG A 407 -9.09 6.98 21.21
CA ARG A 407 -8.05 8.03 21.23
C ARG A 407 -8.58 9.38 20.75
N SER A 408 -9.43 9.39 19.73
CA SER A 408 -10.07 10.63 19.25
C SER A 408 -10.99 11.25 20.31
N ALA A 409 -11.74 10.43 21.04
CA ALA A 409 -12.60 10.87 22.14
C ALA A 409 -11.78 11.37 23.37
N ALA A 410 -10.67 10.68 23.70
CA ALA A 410 -9.77 11.08 24.78
C ALA A 410 -9.10 12.44 24.48
N ALA A 411 -8.61 12.66 23.26
CA ALA A 411 -8.04 13.93 22.83
C ALA A 411 -9.07 15.07 22.88
N GLY A 412 -10.32 14.81 22.51
CA GLY A 412 -11.41 15.78 22.60
C GLY A 412 -11.77 16.15 24.04
N ARG A 413 -11.68 15.22 24.98
CA ARG A 413 -11.89 15.48 26.43
C ARG A 413 -10.77 16.34 27.01
N ALA A 414 -9.51 16.00 26.70
CA ALA A 414 -8.34 16.76 27.17
C ALA A 414 -8.37 18.24 26.70
N MET A 415 -8.81 18.49 25.46
CA MET A 415 -8.97 19.87 24.95
C MET A 415 -10.07 20.65 25.68
N ARG A 416 -11.17 20.01 26.06
CA ARG A 416 -12.28 20.66 26.77
C ARG A 416 -11.87 21.01 28.22
N THR A 417 -11.10 20.17 28.90
CA THR A 417 -10.58 20.47 30.23
C THR A 417 -9.61 21.66 30.22
N VAL A 418 -8.75 21.77 29.20
CA VAL A 418 -7.84 22.92 29.06
C VAL A 418 -8.62 24.22 28.76
N SER A 419 -9.65 24.17 27.90
CA SER A 419 -10.45 25.35 27.59
C SER A 419 -11.34 25.81 28.76
N SER A 420 -11.75 24.92 29.63
CA SER A 420 -12.54 25.26 30.82
C SER A 420 -11.69 25.84 31.97
N SER A 421 -10.38 25.62 31.98
CA SER A 421 -9.44 26.20 32.95
C SER A 421 -9.01 27.64 32.59
N PHE A 422 -9.23 28.09 31.36
CA PHE A 422 -9.07 29.48 30.95
C PHE A 422 -10.41 30.23 31.19
N ARG A 423 -10.70 30.60 32.44
CA ARG A 423 -11.71 31.64 32.71
C ARG A 423 -11.16 32.98 32.20
N PRO A 424 -11.91 33.75 31.40
CA PRO A 424 -11.51 35.11 31.10
C PRO A 424 -11.47 35.88 32.43
N VAL A 425 -10.35 36.53 32.72
CA VAL A 425 -10.22 37.50 33.80
C VAL A 425 -11.23 38.60 33.48
N GLN A 426 -12.28 38.74 34.30
CA GLN A 426 -13.17 39.88 34.18
C GLN A 426 -12.33 41.14 34.45
N PRO A 427 -12.40 42.17 33.60
CA PRO A 427 -11.78 43.45 33.90
C PRO A 427 -12.45 44.04 35.16
N ASP A 428 -11.65 44.46 36.11
CA ASP A 428 -12.09 45.14 37.31
C ASP A 428 -12.94 46.36 36.92
N PRO A 429 -14.06 46.65 37.61
CA PRO A 429 -14.89 47.82 37.35
C PRO A 429 -14.06 49.09 37.62
N ILE A 430 -13.92 49.93 36.60
CA ILE A 430 -13.31 51.27 36.71
C ILE A 430 -14.17 52.06 37.68
N ILE A 431 -13.66 52.27 38.92
CA ILE A 431 -14.29 53.17 39.89
C ILE A 431 -13.98 54.59 39.39
N HIS A 432 -14.97 55.24 38.78
CA HIS A 432 -14.95 56.68 38.59
C HIS A 432 -15.17 57.34 39.95
N GLY A 433 -14.07 57.73 40.60
CA GLY A 433 -14.10 58.68 41.70
C GLY A 433 -14.38 60.07 41.15
N GLY A 434 -15.39 60.76 41.77
CA GLY A 434 -15.84 62.11 41.46
C GLY A 434 -14.91 63.27 41.90
#